data_32edc14f7d3c4e8e72c00844c9bdad15
#
_entry.id   32edc14f7d3c4e8e72c00844c9bdad15
#
_cell.length_a   1.000
_cell.length_b   1.000
_cell.length_c   1.000
_cell.angle_alpha   90.00
_cell.angle_beta   90.00
_cell.angle_gamma   90.00
#
_symmetry.space_group_name_H-M   'P 1'
#
loop_
_entity.id
_entity.type
_entity.pdbx_description
1 polymer ?
#
loop_
_entity_poly.entity_id
_entity_poly.type
_entity_poly.pdbx_seq_one_letter_code
_entity_poly.pdbx_strand_id
1 'polypeptide(L)'
;MLKNILKILENDAHASEKQIATMVGVSAAEVTKAIKQAEKDRVILKYKTVVNWDKADGEGQVWALIEVKVKPEPEAGFDAIADRVARYEQVRSLFLASGNYDLLLVVVDKTEHKVADFVSQNLAHIEGVQATVTHFVLKRYKDDGEMLDGGEGVKRQQVVL
;
A
#
# COMPACT_ATOMS: atom_id res chain seq x y z
N MET A 1 -6.16 20.79 -13.47
CA MET A 1 -4.70 20.84 -13.46
C MET A 1 -4.11 19.84 -12.46
N LEU A 2 -4.23 20.00 -11.14
CA LEU A 2 -3.60 19.12 -10.13
C LEU A 2 -3.90 17.63 -10.36
N LYS A 3 -5.17 17.24 -10.54
CA LYS A 3 -5.56 15.85 -10.78
C LYS A 3 -4.82 15.19 -11.96
N ASN A 4 -4.54 15.93 -13.04
CA ASN A 4 -3.82 15.40 -14.19
C ASN A 4 -2.32 15.24 -13.87
N ILE A 5 -1.73 16.19 -13.13
CA ILE A 5 -0.35 16.08 -12.64
C ILE A 5 -0.20 14.84 -11.76
N LEU A 6 -1.11 14.63 -10.80
CA LEU A 6 -1.09 13.46 -9.91
C LEU A 6 -1.21 12.15 -10.67
N LYS A 7 -2.09 12.07 -11.68
CA LYS A 7 -2.22 10.85 -12.51
C LYS A 7 -0.96 10.52 -13.30
N ILE A 8 -0.21 11.55 -13.75
CA ILE A 8 1.06 11.32 -14.42
C ILE A 8 2.08 10.79 -13.43
N LEU A 9 2.22 11.44 -12.26
CA LEU A 9 3.17 11.03 -11.22
C LEU A 9 2.84 9.67 -10.61
N GLU A 10 1.56 9.30 -10.53
CA GLU A 10 1.11 7.97 -10.08
C GLU A 10 1.57 6.86 -11.04
N ASN A 11 1.63 7.13 -12.34
CA ASN A 11 2.10 6.18 -13.35
C ASN A 11 3.62 6.24 -13.56
N ASP A 12 4.22 7.43 -13.48
CA ASP A 12 5.65 7.66 -13.65
C ASP A 12 6.14 8.75 -12.68
N ALA A 13 6.65 8.29 -11.54
CA ALA A 13 7.21 9.17 -10.52
C ALA A 13 8.51 9.86 -10.95
N HIS A 14 9.12 9.46 -12.07
CA HIS A 14 10.32 10.09 -12.64
C HIS A 14 10.02 11.14 -13.70
N ALA A 15 8.74 11.33 -14.06
CA ALA A 15 8.36 12.38 -15.03
C ALA A 15 8.81 13.75 -14.52
N SER A 16 9.62 14.45 -15.34
CA SER A 16 10.11 15.78 -15.00
C SER A 16 8.99 16.82 -15.09
N GLU A 17 9.13 17.91 -14.32
CA GLU A 17 8.14 19.02 -14.35
C GLU A 17 7.95 19.58 -15.76
N LYS A 18 9.00 19.58 -16.61
CA LYS A 18 8.92 20.00 -18.02
C LYS A 18 8.07 19.06 -18.86
N GLN A 19 8.22 17.76 -18.69
CA GLN A 19 7.40 16.75 -19.35
C GLN A 19 5.93 16.86 -18.94
N ILE A 20 5.70 16.94 -17.62
CA ILE A 20 4.36 17.11 -17.06
C ILE A 20 3.71 18.40 -17.59
N ALA A 21 4.46 19.52 -17.60
CA ALA A 21 4.00 20.81 -18.10
C ALA A 21 3.52 20.71 -19.56
N THR A 22 4.29 20.03 -20.40
CA THR A 22 3.93 19.80 -21.82
C THR A 22 2.66 18.96 -21.93
N MET A 23 2.52 17.88 -21.12
CA MET A 23 1.35 17.00 -21.17
C MET A 23 0.07 17.67 -20.66
N VAL A 24 0.20 18.57 -19.68
CA VAL A 24 -0.96 19.24 -19.04
C VAL A 24 -1.29 20.59 -19.70
N GLY A 25 -0.36 21.14 -20.48
CA GLY A 25 -0.55 22.44 -21.18
C GLY A 25 -0.39 23.65 -20.26
N VAL A 26 0.53 23.57 -19.27
CA VAL A 26 0.84 24.67 -18.33
C VAL A 26 2.35 24.91 -18.26
N SER A 27 2.79 25.93 -17.53
CA SER A 27 4.22 26.17 -17.32
C SER A 27 4.85 25.19 -16.33
N ALA A 28 6.14 24.92 -16.47
CA ALA A 28 6.88 24.09 -15.51
C ALA A 28 6.86 24.69 -14.09
N ALA A 29 6.86 26.02 -13.97
CA ALA A 29 6.76 26.70 -12.68
C ALA A 29 5.41 26.44 -11.98
N GLU A 30 4.31 26.39 -12.73
CA GLU A 30 3.00 26.03 -12.20
C GLU A 30 2.96 24.56 -11.74
N VAL A 31 3.58 23.64 -12.50
CA VAL A 31 3.70 22.22 -12.11
C VAL A 31 4.50 22.10 -10.82
N THR A 32 5.68 22.71 -10.73
CA THR A 32 6.53 22.70 -9.53
C THR A 32 5.78 23.23 -8.31
N LYS A 33 5.05 24.34 -8.47
CA LYS A 33 4.24 24.92 -7.38
C LYS A 33 3.13 23.97 -6.94
N ALA A 34 2.44 23.34 -7.89
CA ALA A 34 1.35 22.41 -7.61
C ALA A 34 1.84 21.15 -6.89
N ILE A 35 2.99 20.59 -7.31
CA ILE A 35 3.61 19.42 -6.66
C ILE A 35 4.01 19.76 -5.22
N LYS A 36 4.77 20.85 -5.00
CA LYS A 36 5.18 21.27 -3.66
C LYS A 36 4.00 21.52 -2.73
N GLN A 37 2.92 22.08 -3.24
CA GLN A 37 1.72 22.26 -2.44
C GLN A 37 1.06 20.91 -2.10
N ALA A 38 0.98 19.99 -3.05
CA ALA A 38 0.42 18.65 -2.83
C ALA A 38 1.25 17.81 -1.84
N GLU A 39 2.57 17.98 -1.83
CA GLU A 39 3.46 17.38 -0.82
C GLU A 39 3.21 17.98 0.57
N LYS A 40 3.13 19.30 0.66
CA LYS A 40 2.84 20.02 1.91
C LYS A 40 1.49 19.62 2.51
N ASP A 41 0.47 19.49 1.66
CA ASP A 41 -0.89 19.13 2.05
C ASP A 41 -1.06 17.62 2.24
N ARG A 42 0.05 16.83 2.12
CA ARG A 42 0.06 15.37 2.22
C ARG A 42 -0.89 14.66 1.24
N VAL A 43 -1.16 15.28 0.10
CA VAL A 43 -1.82 14.63 -1.05
C VAL A 43 -0.83 13.69 -1.73
N ILE A 44 0.42 14.12 -1.90
CA ILE A 44 1.55 13.24 -2.25
C ILE A 44 2.23 12.84 -0.94
N LEU A 45 2.19 11.55 -0.62
CA LEU A 45 2.77 11.02 0.62
C LEU A 45 4.23 10.68 0.45
N LYS A 46 4.60 10.07 -0.69
CA LYS A 46 5.97 9.72 -1.08
C LYS A 46 6.01 9.27 -2.54
N TYR A 47 7.20 9.25 -3.11
CA TYR A 47 7.51 8.59 -4.36
C TYR A 47 8.09 7.20 -4.05
N LYS A 48 7.62 6.17 -4.75
CA LYS A 48 8.10 4.80 -4.54
C LYS A 48 8.34 4.11 -5.88
N THR A 49 9.24 3.14 -5.87
CA THR A 49 9.47 2.22 -6.97
C THR A 49 8.78 0.89 -6.67
N VAL A 50 8.08 0.33 -7.66
CA VAL A 50 7.60 -1.05 -7.60
C VAL A 50 8.75 -1.96 -8.00
N VAL A 51 9.13 -2.87 -7.11
CA VAL A 51 10.30 -3.75 -7.29
C VAL A 51 9.86 -5.20 -7.28
N ASN A 52 10.25 -5.93 -8.32
CA ASN A 52 10.11 -7.38 -8.34
C ASN A 52 11.25 -8.02 -7.54
N TRP A 53 11.02 -8.19 -6.24
CA TRP A 53 12.01 -8.77 -5.32
C TRP A 53 12.32 -10.24 -5.62
N ASP A 54 11.42 -10.97 -6.31
CA ASP A 54 11.66 -12.35 -6.71
C ASP A 54 12.72 -12.46 -7.81
N LYS A 55 12.97 -11.36 -8.55
CA LYS A 55 14.02 -11.24 -9.58
C LYS A 55 15.25 -10.48 -9.11
N ALA A 56 15.14 -9.73 -8.03
CA ALA A 56 16.31 -9.09 -7.41
C ALA A 56 17.03 -10.13 -6.56
N ASP A 57 18.37 -10.17 -6.65
CA ASP A 57 19.22 -11.07 -5.86
C ASP A 57 19.11 -10.72 -4.36
N GLY A 58 18.05 -11.13 -3.74
CA GLY A 58 17.75 -10.83 -2.34
C GLY A 58 17.03 -11.99 -1.64
N GLU A 59 17.14 -11.99 -0.33
CA GLU A 59 16.31 -12.87 0.51
C GLU A 59 14.83 -12.55 0.22
N GLY A 60 14.08 -13.56 -0.21
CA GLY A 60 12.67 -13.44 -0.52
C GLY A 60 11.91 -12.83 0.66
N GLN A 61 10.93 -11.99 0.36
CA GLN A 61 10.02 -11.45 1.37
C GLN A 61 8.80 -12.34 1.49
N VAL A 62 8.41 -12.64 2.71
CA VAL A 62 7.15 -13.31 3.01
C VAL A 62 6.06 -12.25 3.16
N TRP A 63 5.00 -12.43 2.41
CA TRP A 63 3.81 -11.60 2.45
C TRP A 63 2.68 -12.36 3.12
N ALA A 64 1.96 -11.69 3.98
CA ALA A 64 0.78 -12.25 4.63
C ALA A 64 -0.38 -11.24 4.60
N LEU A 65 -1.57 -11.77 4.39
CA LEU A 65 -2.82 -11.06 4.62
C LEU A 65 -3.35 -11.52 5.97
N ILE A 66 -3.58 -10.58 6.88
CA ILE A 66 -4.06 -10.89 8.23
C ILE A 66 -5.41 -10.23 8.45
N GLU A 67 -6.43 -11.06 8.60
CA GLU A 67 -7.75 -10.63 9.02
C GLU A 67 -7.75 -10.47 10.54
N VAL A 68 -8.31 -9.38 11.04
CA VAL A 68 -8.39 -9.10 12.46
C VAL A 68 -9.83 -8.77 12.84
N LYS A 69 -10.35 -9.52 13.80
CA LYS A 69 -11.61 -9.21 14.46
C LYS A 69 -11.32 -8.37 15.67
N VAL A 70 -11.98 -7.22 15.77
CA VAL A 70 -11.78 -6.31 16.90
C VAL A 70 -13.10 -5.94 17.58
N LYS A 71 -13.02 -5.65 18.86
CA LYS A 71 -14.11 -4.99 19.60
C LYS A 71 -13.81 -3.49 19.59
N PRO A 72 -14.65 -2.67 18.95
CA PRO A 72 -14.42 -1.23 18.90
C PRO A 72 -14.47 -0.62 20.30
N GLU A 73 -13.64 0.39 20.53
CA GLU A 73 -13.67 1.16 21.76
C GLU A 73 -14.89 2.10 21.77
N PRO A 74 -15.53 2.35 22.93
CA PRO A 74 -16.79 3.08 22.99
C PRO A 74 -16.74 4.50 22.40
N GLU A 75 -15.62 5.21 22.53
CA GLU A 75 -15.48 6.59 22.06
C GLU A 75 -14.66 6.71 20.78
N ALA A 76 -13.63 5.87 20.60
CA ALA A 76 -12.67 5.94 19.49
C ALA A 76 -12.98 4.96 18.37
N GLY A 77 -13.95 4.07 18.54
CA GLY A 77 -14.35 3.09 17.53
C GLY A 77 -13.19 2.16 17.14
N PHE A 78 -12.98 2.01 15.84
CA PHE A 78 -11.91 1.19 15.28
C PHE A 78 -10.57 1.93 15.17
N ASP A 79 -10.60 3.27 15.15
CA ASP A 79 -9.45 4.11 14.81
C ASP A 79 -8.31 3.96 15.83
N ALA A 80 -8.63 3.89 17.14
CA ALA A 80 -7.62 3.73 18.17
C ALA A 80 -6.83 2.42 18.04
N ILE A 81 -7.51 1.34 17.64
CA ILE A 81 -6.86 0.05 17.41
C ILE A 81 -6.05 0.10 16.11
N ALA A 82 -6.63 0.67 15.04
CA ALA A 82 -5.95 0.83 13.76
C ALA A 82 -4.66 1.66 13.90
N ASP A 83 -4.68 2.76 14.64
CA ASP A 83 -3.52 3.61 14.89
C ASP A 83 -2.39 2.86 15.63
N ARG A 84 -2.74 2.00 16.57
CA ARG A 84 -1.75 1.14 17.27
C ARG A 84 -1.12 0.14 16.32
N VAL A 85 -1.95 -0.53 15.51
CA VAL A 85 -1.51 -1.52 14.52
C VAL A 85 -0.66 -0.88 13.41
N ALA A 86 -1.03 0.31 12.93
CA ALA A 86 -0.34 1.01 11.85
C ALA A 86 1.10 1.41 12.18
N ARG A 87 1.48 1.44 13.46
CA ARG A 87 2.84 1.82 13.91
C ARG A 87 3.88 0.72 13.75
N TYR A 88 3.47 -0.51 13.52
CA TYR A 88 4.40 -1.62 13.32
C TYR A 88 4.98 -1.58 11.91
N GLU A 89 6.31 -1.65 11.80
CA GLU A 89 7.04 -1.57 10.51
C GLU A 89 6.68 -2.70 9.55
N GLN A 90 6.32 -3.87 10.08
CA GLN A 90 5.89 -5.02 9.29
C GLN A 90 4.55 -4.78 8.60
N VAL A 91 3.72 -3.86 9.10
CA VAL A 91 2.42 -3.53 8.52
C VAL A 91 2.62 -2.60 7.32
N ARG A 92 2.54 -3.17 6.13
CA ARG A 92 2.68 -2.44 4.86
C ARG A 92 1.42 -1.66 4.52
N SER A 93 0.26 -2.24 4.78
CA SER A 93 -1.05 -1.63 4.55
C SER A 93 -2.04 -2.10 5.61
N LEU A 94 -2.98 -1.24 5.93
CA LEU A 94 -4.04 -1.48 6.92
C LEU A 94 -5.34 -0.89 6.41
N PHE A 95 -6.40 -1.67 6.45
CA PHE A 95 -7.72 -1.29 5.97
C PHE A 95 -8.77 -1.63 7.01
N LEU A 96 -9.76 -0.74 7.19
CA LEU A 96 -11.04 -1.09 7.79
C LEU A 96 -11.91 -1.71 6.69
N ALA A 97 -12.40 -2.91 6.91
CA ALA A 97 -13.14 -3.69 5.92
C ALA A 97 -14.54 -4.04 6.42
N SER A 98 -15.47 -4.18 5.50
CA SER A 98 -16.78 -4.77 5.78
C SER A 98 -16.73 -6.28 5.58
N GLY A 99 -17.43 -7.06 6.42
CA GLY A 99 -17.50 -8.50 6.28
C GLY A 99 -17.32 -9.24 7.61
N ASN A 100 -16.69 -10.42 7.56
CA ASN A 100 -16.54 -11.28 8.72
C ASN A 100 -15.43 -10.84 9.69
N TYR A 101 -14.56 -9.95 9.25
CA TYR A 101 -13.49 -9.32 10.03
C TYR A 101 -13.62 -7.79 9.92
N ASP A 102 -12.90 -7.07 10.74
CA ASP A 102 -13.00 -5.60 10.82
C ASP A 102 -11.77 -4.91 10.23
N LEU A 103 -10.56 -5.46 10.46
CA LEU A 103 -9.33 -4.93 9.89
C LEU A 103 -8.65 -5.97 9.01
N LEU A 104 -8.08 -5.51 7.89
CA LEU A 104 -7.23 -6.30 7.00
C LEU A 104 -5.84 -5.67 6.95
N LEU A 105 -4.84 -6.46 7.29
CA LEU A 105 -3.44 -6.06 7.23
C LEU A 105 -2.73 -6.75 6.07
N VAL A 106 -1.87 -5.98 5.40
CA VAL A 106 -0.81 -6.54 4.56
C VAL A 106 0.48 -6.46 5.37
N VAL A 107 1.03 -7.60 5.73
CA VAL A 107 2.25 -7.72 6.52
C VAL A 107 3.36 -8.31 5.67
N VAL A 108 4.55 -7.74 5.77
CA VAL A 108 5.73 -8.20 5.02
C VAL A 108 6.90 -8.35 5.98
N ASP A 109 7.50 -9.52 5.99
CA ASP A 109 8.70 -9.79 6.78
C ASP A 109 9.63 -10.78 6.04
N LYS A 110 10.78 -11.11 6.62
CA LYS A 110 11.78 -11.99 6.00
C LYS A 110 11.38 -13.47 5.98
N THR A 111 10.65 -13.92 7.00
CA THR A 111 10.26 -15.33 7.16
C THR A 111 8.85 -15.46 7.70
N GLU A 112 8.21 -16.62 7.42
CA GLU A 112 6.91 -16.97 7.98
C GLU A 112 6.92 -16.95 9.51
N HIS A 113 8.04 -17.40 10.12
CA HIS A 113 8.20 -17.40 11.57
C HIS A 113 8.12 -15.99 12.16
N LYS A 114 8.76 -15.00 11.53
CA LYS A 114 8.69 -13.60 11.97
C LYS A 114 7.28 -13.02 11.84
N VAL A 115 6.55 -13.39 10.79
CA VAL A 115 5.13 -13.01 10.68
C VAL A 115 4.32 -13.65 11.81
N ALA A 116 4.54 -14.93 12.10
CA ALA A 116 3.86 -15.61 13.20
C ALA A 116 4.20 -15.00 14.57
N ASP A 117 5.47 -14.64 14.79
CA ASP A 117 5.91 -13.93 16.00
C ASP A 117 5.23 -12.57 16.13
N PHE A 118 5.16 -11.80 15.05
CA PHE A 118 4.45 -10.51 15.03
C PHE A 118 2.98 -10.69 15.46
N VAL A 119 2.29 -11.69 14.92
CA VAL A 119 0.89 -11.95 15.26
C VAL A 119 0.76 -12.34 16.72
N SER A 120 1.56 -13.32 17.18
CA SER A 120 1.42 -13.88 18.52
C SER A 120 1.92 -12.95 19.63
N GLN A 121 3.01 -12.23 19.41
CA GLN A 121 3.64 -11.41 20.45
C GLN A 121 3.17 -9.94 20.44
N ASN A 122 2.72 -9.44 19.30
CA ASN A 122 2.31 -8.05 19.16
C ASN A 122 0.82 -7.90 18.88
N LEU A 123 0.35 -8.40 17.73
CA LEU A 123 -1.01 -8.15 17.27
C LEU A 123 -2.07 -8.70 18.22
N ALA A 124 -1.90 -9.95 18.68
CA ALA A 124 -2.84 -10.61 19.58
C ALA A 124 -2.90 -9.97 20.98
N HIS A 125 -1.89 -9.17 21.37
CA HIS A 125 -1.85 -8.49 22.65
C HIS A 125 -2.39 -7.06 22.62
N ILE A 126 -2.77 -6.56 21.45
CA ILE A 126 -3.41 -5.25 21.34
C ILE A 126 -4.81 -5.35 21.95
N GLU A 127 -5.08 -4.48 22.94
CA GLU A 127 -6.39 -4.40 23.56
C GLU A 127 -7.48 -4.16 22.50
N GLY A 128 -8.55 -4.94 22.56
CA GLY A 128 -9.64 -4.92 21.60
C GLY A 128 -9.49 -5.92 20.45
N VAL A 129 -8.32 -6.51 20.21
CA VAL A 129 -8.16 -7.60 19.24
C VAL A 129 -8.76 -8.87 19.83
N GLN A 130 -9.71 -9.47 19.10
CA GLN A 130 -10.45 -10.66 19.53
C GLN A 130 -9.95 -11.93 18.85
N ALA A 131 -9.66 -11.86 17.56
CA ALA A 131 -9.20 -12.98 16.76
C ALA A 131 -8.39 -12.50 15.56
N THR A 132 -7.49 -13.35 15.08
CA THR A 132 -6.70 -13.12 13.87
C THR A 132 -6.69 -14.38 13.00
N VAL A 133 -6.72 -14.19 11.69
CA VAL A 133 -6.50 -15.25 10.70
C VAL A 133 -5.41 -14.80 9.75
N THR A 134 -4.35 -15.57 9.64
CA THR A 134 -3.20 -15.28 8.79
C THR A 134 -3.24 -16.12 7.53
N HIS A 135 -3.19 -15.47 6.38
CA HIS A 135 -3.06 -16.09 5.06
C HIS A 135 -1.70 -15.75 4.49
N PHE A 136 -0.82 -16.74 4.36
CA PHE A 136 0.45 -16.53 3.66
C PHE A 136 0.23 -16.47 2.16
N VAL A 137 0.83 -15.45 1.52
CA VAL A 137 0.76 -15.27 0.08
C VAL A 137 1.75 -16.24 -0.58
N LEU A 138 1.24 -17.22 -1.29
CA LEU A 138 2.07 -18.22 -1.97
C LEU A 138 2.76 -17.68 -3.23
N LYS A 139 2.06 -16.81 -3.97
CA LYS A 139 2.58 -16.17 -5.17
C LYS A 139 1.87 -14.85 -5.42
N ARG A 140 2.65 -13.84 -5.80
CA ARG A 140 2.13 -12.55 -6.28
C ARG A 140 2.22 -12.54 -7.80
N TYR A 141 1.12 -12.35 -8.48
CA TYR A 141 1.07 -12.21 -9.93
C TYR A 141 1.16 -10.76 -10.39
N LYS A 142 0.63 -9.85 -9.58
CA LYS A 142 0.56 -8.42 -9.86
C LYS A 142 0.77 -7.63 -8.57
N ASP A 143 1.50 -6.53 -8.65
CA ASP A 143 1.71 -5.61 -7.53
C ASP A 143 1.61 -4.17 -8.03
N ASP A 144 0.80 -3.37 -7.36
CA ASP A 144 0.56 -1.94 -7.67
C ASP A 144 0.32 -1.67 -9.17
N GLY A 145 -0.43 -2.53 -9.83
CA GLY A 145 -0.75 -2.41 -11.25
C GLY A 145 0.22 -3.09 -12.20
N GLU A 146 1.41 -3.52 -11.74
CA GLU A 146 2.46 -4.12 -12.55
C GLU A 146 2.48 -5.64 -12.47
N MET A 147 2.68 -6.32 -13.63
CA MET A 147 2.80 -7.77 -13.68
C MET A 147 4.20 -8.21 -13.25
N LEU A 148 4.28 -9.12 -12.27
CA LEU A 148 5.55 -9.58 -11.72
C LEU A 148 6.23 -10.65 -12.59
N ASP A 149 5.49 -11.48 -13.29
CA ASP A 149 5.99 -12.56 -14.14
C ASP A 149 6.27 -12.12 -15.58
N GLY A 150 6.82 -10.91 -15.79
CA GLY A 150 7.36 -10.47 -17.09
C GLY A 150 6.52 -10.85 -18.33
N GLY A 151 5.20 -10.83 -18.21
CA GLY A 151 4.33 -11.03 -19.34
C GLY A 151 4.56 -9.89 -20.32
N GLU A 152 5.15 -10.20 -21.48
CA GLU A 152 5.10 -9.30 -22.62
C GLU A 152 3.65 -8.83 -22.78
N GLY A 153 3.42 -7.54 -22.48
CA GLY A 153 2.22 -6.81 -22.84
C GLY A 153 0.90 -7.57 -22.75
N VAL A 154 0.47 -7.93 -21.55
CA VAL A 154 -0.96 -8.18 -21.38
C VAL A 154 -1.66 -6.84 -21.59
N LYS A 155 -2.14 -6.64 -22.83
CA LYS A 155 -3.02 -5.50 -23.16
C LYS A 155 -4.14 -5.50 -22.12
N ARG A 156 -4.26 -4.40 -21.37
CA ARG A 156 -5.37 -4.21 -20.42
C ARG A 156 -6.66 -4.54 -21.16
N GLN A 157 -7.37 -5.57 -20.72
CA GLN A 157 -8.70 -5.82 -21.24
C GLN A 157 -9.55 -4.60 -20.87
N GLN A 158 -10.08 -3.93 -21.89
CA GLN A 158 -11.08 -2.90 -21.66
C GLN A 158 -12.30 -3.60 -21.06
N VAL A 159 -12.64 -3.23 -19.84
CA VAL A 159 -13.93 -3.61 -19.27
C VAL A 159 -14.98 -2.85 -20.09
N VAL A 160 -15.65 -3.53 -20.99
CA VAL A 160 -16.85 -3.00 -21.65
C VAL A 160 -17.98 -3.15 -20.62
N LEU A 161 -18.45 -2.02 -20.11
CA LEU A 161 -19.66 -1.92 -19.28
C LEU A 161 -20.88 -2.04 -20.17
#